data_97e57c4e76dde0c1ad79255b7b5e779d
#
_entry.id   97e57c4e76dde0c1ad79255b7b5e779d
#
_cell.length_a   1.000
_cell.length_b   1.000
_cell.length_c   1.000
_cell.angle_alpha   90.00
_cell.angle_beta   90.00
_cell.angle_gamma   90.00
#
_symmetry.space_group_name_H-M   'P 1'
#
loop_
_entity.id
_entity.type
_entity.pdbx_description
1 polymer ?
#
loop_
_entity_poly.entity_id
_entity_poly.type
_entity_poly.pdbx_seq_one_letter_code
_entity_poly.pdbx_strand_id
1 'polypeptide(L)'
;MTTQSLNDLTRPAFPIEIGSRHPVSLIKNRIIEVFANIGFNIAEGPEIEDDWHNFTALNLPEYHPARDMQDTFFIQTRPDILLHTHTSSVEVRYMEQHQPPIRIIAPGRVYRNEDISARSHCLFHQIEGLYIDTNVSFADLKQTLLYFTKEMFGKSKIRLRPSYFPFTEPSAELDIYWGLNNEIDYRITKGTGWLEIMGCGMTDPNVLTNCKIDPQKYSGFAFGIGLERVAMLLYQIGDIRAFYENDVRFLEQFRSSI
;
A
#
# COMPACT_ATOMS: atom_id res chain seq x y z
N MET A 1 -52.38 21.82 34.01
CA MET A 1 -52.14 22.47 32.72
C MET A 1 -50.71 22.18 32.34
N THR A 2 -50.50 21.23 31.46
CA THR A 2 -49.16 20.86 30.94
C THR A 2 -48.79 21.86 29.86
N THR A 3 -47.83 22.71 30.10
CA THR A 3 -47.22 23.57 29.07
C THR A 3 -46.44 22.67 28.11
N GLN A 4 -47.06 22.39 26.95
CA GLN A 4 -46.31 21.90 25.80
C GLN A 4 -45.26 22.97 25.43
N SER A 5 -43.96 22.64 25.56
CA SER A 5 -42.90 23.45 24.97
C SER A 5 -43.04 23.41 23.46
N LEU A 6 -43.58 24.45 22.89
CA LEU A 6 -43.56 24.64 21.43
C LEU A 6 -42.10 24.73 21.00
N ASN A 7 -41.63 23.75 20.24
CA ASN A 7 -40.32 23.84 19.59
C ASN A 7 -40.32 25.08 18.69
N ASP A 8 -39.44 26.02 18.99
CA ASP A 8 -39.25 27.22 18.19
C ASP A 8 -38.59 26.85 16.86
N LEU A 9 -39.40 26.77 15.81
CA LEU A 9 -38.96 26.42 14.46
C LEU A 9 -38.16 27.54 13.76
N THR A 10 -38.03 28.71 14.38
CA THR A 10 -37.22 29.82 13.84
C THR A 10 -35.78 29.76 14.29
N ARG A 11 -35.44 28.88 15.24
CA ARG A 11 -34.05 28.65 15.66
C ARG A 11 -33.31 27.92 14.54
N PRO A 12 -32.09 28.35 14.22
CA PRO A 12 -31.24 27.58 13.30
C PRO A 12 -31.10 26.16 13.84
N ALA A 13 -31.21 25.18 12.95
CA ALA A 13 -30.94 23.77 13.30
C ALA A 13 -29.55 23.67 13.95
N PHE A 14 -29.45 22.89 15.01
CA PHE A 14 -28.15 22.58 15.59
C PHE A 14 -27.27 22.02 14.46
N PRO A 15 -26.08 22.56 14.21
CA PRO A 15 -25.21 22.00 13.18
C PRO A 15 -24.90 20.57 13.58
N ILE A 16 -25.40 19.62 12.81
CA ILE A 16 -24.96 18.23 12.94
C ILE A 16 -23.53 18.21 12.39
N GLU A 17 -22.57 18.05 13.29
CA GLU A 17 -21.19 17.86 12.87
C GLU A 17 -21.07 16.51 12.16
N ILE A 18 -20.90 16.57 10.84
CA ILE A 18 -20.61 15.38 10.04
C ILE A 18 -19.14 15.02 10.30
N GLY A 19 -18.89 13.77 10.71
CA GLY A 19 -17.54 13.25 10.88
C GLY A 19 -16.74 13.29 9.57
N SER A 20 -15.45 13.14 9.67
CA SER A 20 -14.53 13.03 8.51
C SER A 20 -13.97 11.61 8.40
N ARG A 21 -13.61 11.19 7.19
CA ARG A 21 -12.84 9.96 6.99
C ARG A 21 -11.36 10.27 7.18
N HIS A 22 -10.65 9.34 7.80
CA HIS A 22 -9.19 9.45 7.93
C HIS A 22 -8.53 9.51 6.55
N PRO A 23 -7.52 10.37 6.30
CA PRO A 23 -6.92 10.55 4.97
C PRO A 23 -6.31 9.27 4.40
N VAL A 24 -5.73 8.39 5.21
CA VAL A 24 -5.25 7.07 4.75
C VAL A 24 -6.42 6.20 4.25
N SER A 25 -7.59 6.27 4.89
CA SER A 25 -8.79 5.55 4.42
C SER A 25 -9.32 6.09 3.11
N LEU A 26 -9.26 7.42 2.90
CA LEU A 26 -9.64 8.05 1.63
C LEU A 26 -8.74 7.56 0.50
N ILE A 27 -7.43 7.57 0.71
CA ILE A 27 -6.45 7.07 -0.28
C ILE A 27 -6.64 5.60 -0.54
N LYS A 28 -6.80 4.77 0.52
CA LYS A 28 -7.07 3.34 0.37
C LYS A 28 -8.27 3.09 -0.54
N ASN A 29 -9.41 3.72 -0.25
CA ASN A 29 -10.62 3.52 -1.02
C ASN A 29 -10.46 3.96 -2.48
N ARG A 30 -9.80 5.09 -2.74
CA ARG A 30 -9.52 5.58 -4.09
C ARG A 30 -8.62 4.62 -4.88
N ILE A 31 -7.57 4.07 -4.26
CA ILE A 31 -6.70 3.08 -4.90
C ILE A 31 -7.46 1.79 -5.22
N ILE A 32 -8.30 1.32 -4.27
CA ILE A 32 -9.16 0.15 -4.49
C ILE A 32 -10.09 0.38 -5.69
N GLU A 33 -10.73 1.53 -5.78
CA GLU A 33 -11.61 1.87 -6.91
C GLU A 33 -10.86 1.88 -8.24
N VAL A 34 -9.68 2.49 -8.29
CA VAL A 34 -8.83 2.51 -9.49
C VAL A 34 -8.51 1.11 -9.98
N PHE A 35 -8.09 0.20 -9.09
CA PHE A 35 -7.76 -1.17 -9.48
C PHE A 35 -9.00 -2.03 -9.76
N ALA A 36 -10.11 -1.81 -9.06
CA ALA A 36 -11.38 -2.48 -9.34
C ALA A 36 -11.87 -2.19 -10.76
N ASN A 37 -11.70 -0.96 -11.25
CA ASN A 37 -12.06 -0.57 -12.62
C ASN A 37 -11.30 -1.31 -13.72
N ILE A 38 -10.16 -1.93 -13.38
CA ILE A 38 -9.38 -2.78 -14.31
C ILE A 38 -9.39 -4.26 -13.91
N GLY A 39 -10.37 -4.64 -13.06
CA GLY A 39 -10.69 -6.04 -12.77
C GLY A 39 -9.89 -6.69 -11.66
N PHE A 40 -9.25 -5.91 -10.78
CA PHE A 40 -8.66 -6.45 -9.55
C PHE A 40 -9.71 -6.66 -8.47
N ASN A 41 -9.64 -7.78 -7.78
CA ASN A 41 -10.45 -8.08 -6.60
C ASN A 41 -9.66 -7.83 -5.33
N ILE A 42 -10.36 -7.62 -4.20
CA ILE A 42 -9.71 -7.45 -2.90
C ILE A 42 -9.45 -8.84 -2.31
N ALA A 43 -8.23 -9.06 -1.83
CA ALA A 43 -7.87 -10.18 -0.99
C ALA A 43 -7.49 -9.69 0.41
N GLU A 44 -7.88 -10.43 1.43
CA GLU A 44 -7.58 -10.12 2.83
C GLU A 44 -6.88 -11.31 3.48
N GLY A 45 -6.02 -11.03 4.46
CA GLY A 45 -5.29 -12.04 5.22
C GLY A 45 -4.97 -11.59 6.63
N PRO A 46 -4.39 -12.46 7.45
CA PRO A 46 -4.04 -12.14 8.83
C PRO A 46 -2.85 -11.18 8.92
N GLU A 47 -2.79 -10.41 10.00
CA GLU A 47 -1.63 -9.55 10.32
C GLU A 47 -0.52 -10.34 11.05
N ILE A 48 -0.87 -11.44 11.69
CA ILE A 48 0.05 -12.37 12.35
C ILE A 48 0.35 -13.49 11.37
N GLU A 49 1.62 -13.64 11.03
CA GLU A 49 2.10 -14.55 10.00
C GLU A 49 3.20 -15.47 10.51
N ASP A 50 3.39 -16.56 9.78
CA ASP A 50 4.55 -17.43 9.93
C ASP A 50 5.68 -17.04 8.96
N ASP A 51 6.85 -17.64 9.17
CA ASP A 51 8.03 -17.43 8.31
C ASP A 51 7.76 -17.83 6.85
N TRP A 52 7.00 -18.90 6.62
CA TRP A 52 6.74 -19.39 5.27
C TRP A 52 6.07 -18.32 4.41
N HIS A 53 4.94 -17.78 4.88
CA HIS A 53 4.16 -16.82 4.11
C HIS A 53 4.81 -15.43 4.02
N ASN A 54 5.55 -15.02 5.08
CA ASN A 54 6.15 -13.70 5.08
C ASN A 54 7.52 -13.64 4.38
N PHE A 55 8.24 -14.77 4.30
CA PHE A 55 9.60 -14.77 3.77
C PHE A 55 9.89 -15.91 2.80
N THR A 56 9.80 -17.18 3.24
CA THR A 56 10.31 -18.31 2.48
C THR A 56 9.60 -18.49 1.13
N ALA A 57 8.29 -18.42 1.09
CA ALA A 57 7.50 -18.52 -0.14
C ALA A 57 7.79 -17.38 -1.11
N LEU A 58 8.21 -16.22 -0.61
CA LEU A 58 8.60 -15.03 -1.35
C LEU A 58 10.08 -15.01 -1.76
N ASN A 59 10.74 -16.16 -1.76
CA ASN A 59 12.15 -16.31 -2.19
C ASN A 59 13.16 -15.50 -1.35
N LEU A 60 12.81 -15.16 -0.08
CA LEU A 60 13.77 -14.56 0.85
C LEU A 60 14.59 -15.65 1.52
N PRO A 61 15.91 -15.68 1.36
CA PRO A 61 16.78 -16.69 2.00
C PRO A 61 16.86 -16.49 3.51
N GLU A 62 17.23 -17.55 4.24
CA GLU A 62 17.33 -17.52 5.71
C GLU A 62 18.25 -16.43 6.27
N TYR A 63 19.29 -16.08 5.53
CA TYR A 63 20.27 -15.04 5.92
C TYR A 63 19.92 -13.64 5.41
N HIS A 64 18.73 -13.44 4.86
CA HIS A 64 18.33 -12.12 4.35
C HIS A 64 18.12 -11.13 5.52
N PRO A 65 18.67 -9.90 5.46
CA PRO A 65 18.57 -8.94 6.56
C PRO A 65 17.15 -8.64 7.02
N ALA A 66 16.17 -8.66 6.11
CA ALA A 66 14.77 -8.42 6.46
C ALA A 66 14.19 -9.46 7.46
N ARG A 67 14.86 -10.61 7.64
CA ARG A 67 14.49 -11.60 8.66
C ARG A 67 15.12 -11.31 10.03
N ASP A 68 15.95 -10.28 10.13
CA ASP A 68 16.56 -9.92 11.41
C ASP A 68 15.51 -9.32 12.35
N MET A 69 15.66 -9.58 13.65
CA MET A 69 14.85 -8.97 14.70
C MET A 69 14.95 -7.44 14.73
N GLN A 70 15.96 -6.87 14.06
CA GLN A 70 16.09 -5.41 13.92
C GLN A 70 15.05 -4.82 12.97
N ASP A 71 14.55 -5.60 11.98
CA ASP A 71 13.61 -5.12 10.97
C ASP A 71 12.21 -5.72 11.11
N THR A 72 12.05 -6.78 11.95
CA THR A 72 10.79 -7.55 12.08
C THR A 72 10.37 -7.66 13.53
N PHE A 73 9.07 -7.50 13.81
CA PHE A 73 8.47 -7.78 15.11
C PHE A 73 8.07 -9.25 15.21
N PHE A 74 8.87 -10.04 15.92
CA PHE A 74 8.54 -11.42 16.26
C PHE A 74 7.65 -11.47 17.50
N ILE A 75 6.55 -12.24 17.42
CA ILE A 75 5.67 -12.56 18.54
C ILE A 75 6.22 -13.82 19.25
N GLN A 76 6.74 -14.74 18.45
CA GLN A 76 7.32 -16.00 18.93
C GLN A 76 8.49 -16.39 18.01
N THR A 77 9.53 -16.94 18.61
CA THR A 77 10.66 -17.55 17.87
C THR A 77 10.70 -19.05 18.18
N ARG A 78 10.43 -19.90 17.19
CA ARG A 78 10.38 -21.37 17.20
C ARG A 78 9.00 -21.95 17.56
N PRO A 79 8.09 -22.11 16.56
CA PRO A 79 8.24 -21.59 15.19
C PRO A 79 8.18 -20.07 15.16
N ASP A 80 8.76 -19.46 14.12
CA ASP A 80 8.77 -18.03 13.96
C ASP A 80 7.37 -17.54 13.59
N ILE A 81 6.77 -16.78 14.51
CA ILE A 81 5.49 -16.10 14.34
C ILE A 81 5.75 -14.61 14.50
N LEU A 82 5.29 -13.81 13.55
CA LEU A 82 5.65 -12.41 13.43
C LEU A 82 4.46 -11.54 13.00
N LEU A 83 4.60 -10.24 13.14
CA LEU A 83 3.73 -9.27 12.47
C LEU A 83 4.24 -9.07 11.04
N HIS A 84 3.39 -9.25 10.05
CA HIS A 84 3.81 -9.21 8.65
C HIS A 84 4.41 -7.86 8.26
N THR A 85 5.52 -7.91 7.52
CA THR A 85 6.31 -6.73 7.14
C THR A 85 5.86 -6.11 5.82
N HIS A 86 4.99 -6.78 5.11
CA HIS A 86 4.35 -6.40 3.85
C HIS A 86 3.07 -7.23 3.65
N THR A 87 2.21 -6.83 2.73
CA THR A 87 0.98 -7.57 2.42
C THR A 87 1.16 -8.65 1.36
N SER A 88 2.41 -8.90 0.88
CA SER A 88 2.73 -10.00 -0.04
C SER A 88 2.41 -11.38 0.56
N SER A 89 2.39 -11.51 1.90
CA SER A 89 1.95 -12.73 2.58
C SER A 89 0.50 -13.12 2.21
N VAL A 90 -0.35 -12.12 2.00
CA VAL A 90 -1.74 -12.33 1.53
C VAL A 90 -1.75 -12.87 0.10
N GLU A 91 -0.83 -12.39 -0.76
CA GLU A 91 -0.68 -12.88 -2.13
C GLU A 91 -0.27 -14.35 -2.13
N VAL A 92 0.69 -14.75 -1.26
CA VAL A 92 1.09 -16.16 -1.09
C VAL A 92 -0.11 -17.02 -0.68
N ARG A 93 -0.84 -16.63 0.36
CA ARG A 93 -2.04 -17.34 0.82
C ARG A 93 -3.10 -17.47 -0.27
N TYR A 94 -3.26 -16.43 -1.07
CA TYR A 94 -4.22 -16.45 -2.17
C TYR A 94 -3.77 -17.42 -3.28
N MET A 95 -2.50 -17.38 -3.66
CA MET A 95 -1.91 -18.30 -4.67
C MET A 95 -1.97 -19.78 -4.23
N GLU A 96 -1.83 -20.07 -2.94
CA GLU A 96 -1.94 -21.44 -2.42
C GLU A 96 -3.35 -22.03 -2.55
N GLN A 97 -4.38 -21.18 -2.58
CA GLN A 97 -5.79 -21.56 -2.59
C GLN A 97 -6.45 -21.42 -3.96
N HIS A 98 -5.83 -20.69 -4.89
CA HIS A 98 -6.43 -20.36 -6.18
C HIS A 98 -5.45 -20.62 -7.32
N GLN A 99 -5.99 -21.08 -8.43
CA GLN A 99 -5.24 -21.23 -9.68
C GLN A 99 -5.43 -19.99 -10.56
N PRO A 100 -4.44 -19.64 -11.41
CA PRO A 100 -4.60 -18.56 -12.39
C PRO A 100 -5.79 -18.79 -13.34
N PRO A 101 -6.45 -17.70 -13.80
CA PRO A 101 -5.98 -16.31 -13.68
C PRO A 101 -6.25 -15.70 -12.29
N ILE A 102 -5.23 -15.03 -11.73
CA ILE A 102 -5.30 -14.33 -10.45
C ILE A 102 -5.12 -12.84 -10.73
N ARG A 103 -6.00 -12.00 -10.18
CA ARG A 103 -5.90 -10.55 -10.25
C ARG A 103 -6.46 -9.94 -8.97
N ILE A 104 -5.57 -9.63 -8.04
CA ILE A 104 -5.92 -9.18 -6.69
C ILE A 104 -5.11 -7.98 -6.26
N ILE A 105 -5.69 -7.22 -5.32
CA ILE A 105 -4.99 -6.26 -4.47
C ILE A 105 -5.20 -6.67 -3.00
N ALA A 106 -4.17 -6.51 -2.20
CA ALA A 106 -4.15 -6.84 -0.78
C ALA A 106 -3.90 -5.57 0.07
N PRO A 107 -4.96 -4.83 0.46
CA PRO A 107 -4.82 -3.70 1.36
C PRO A 107 -4.67 -4.17 2.81
N GLY A 108 -3.63 -3.70 3.51
CA GLY A 108 -3.39 -4.10 4.90
C GLY A 108 -2.50 -3.14 5.67
N ARG A 109 -2.48 -3.31 7.00
CA ARG A 109 -1.47 -2.72 7.87
C ARG A 109 -0.23 -3.59 7.82
N VAL A 110 0.93 -2.97 7.91
CA VAL A 110 2.21 -3.67 7.94
C VAL A 110 3.09 -3.11 9.06
N TYR A 111 4.04 -3.91 9.50
CA TYR A 111 4.80 -3.64 10.70
C TYR A 111 6.29 -3.84 10.43
N ARG A 112 7.09 -2.81 10.73
CA ARG A 112 8.55 -2.87 10.62
C ARG A 112 9.18 -2.28 11.87
N ASN A 113 10.19 -2.93 12.39
CA ASN A 113 10.89 -2.46 13.58
C ASN A 113 11.85 -1.31 13.22
N GLU A 114 11.28 -0.20 12.78
CA GLU A 114 12.00 1.01 12.38
C GLU A 114 11.79 2.13 13.38
N ASP A 115 12.77 3.01 13.51
CA ASP A 115 12.66 4.23 14.30
C ASP A 115 11.59 5.16 13.72
N ILE A 116 10.73 5.67 14.61
CA ILE A 116 9.70 6.62 14.22
C ILE A 116 10.33 7.97 13.91
N SER A 117 10.04 8.49 12.72
CA SER A 117 10.54 9.78 12.24
C SER A 117 9.48 10.52 11.42
N ALA A 118 9.82 11.67 10.86
CA ALA A 118 8.90 12.35 9.94
C ALA A 118 8.63 11.58 8.63
N ARG A 119 9.40 10.51 8.34
CA ARG A 119 9.34 9.76 7.08
C ARG A 119 9.10 8.26 7.24
N SER A 120 9.24 7.73 8.44
CA SER A 120 9.06 6.30 8.76
C SER A 120 8.23 6.13 10.02
N HIS A 121 7.48 5.05 10.07
CA HIS A 121 6.71 4.65 11.24
C HIS A 121 6.72 3.12 11.34
N CYS A 122 6.76 2.60 12.55
CA CYS A 122 6.80 1.15 12.79
C CYS A 122 5.51 0.42 12.36
N LEU A 123 4.42 1.14 12.22
CA LEU A 123 3.15 0.70 11.65
C LEU A 123 2.80 1.63 10.49
N PHE A 124 2.47 1.08 9.33
CA PHE A 124 1.96 1.83 8.19
C PHE A 124 1.04 0.94 7.33
N HIS A 125 0.50 1.48 6.25
CA HIS A 125 -0.44 0.76 5.41
C HIS A 125 0.14 0.56 4.01
N GLN A 126 -0.07 -0.64 3.47
CA GLN A 126 0.25 -0.97 2.08
C GLN A 126 -0.98 -1.46 1.32
N ILE A 127 -0.93 -1.29 0.01
CA ILE A 127 -1.70 -2.09 -0.93
C ILE A 127 -0.69 -2.75 -1.85
N GLU A 128 -0.68 -4.06 -1.86
CA GLU A 128 0.08 -4.82 -2.84
C GLU A 128 -0.87 -5.45 -3.85
N GLY A 129 -0.40 -5.60 -5.07
CA GLY A 129 -1.21 -6.14 -6.16
C GLY A 129 -0.47 -7.21 -6.92
N LEU A 130 -1.19 -8.28 -7.26
CA LEU A 130 -0.70 -9.44 -7.97
C LEU A 130 -1.60 -9.73 -9.18
N TYR A 131 -0.98 -9.87 -10.34
CA TYR A 131 -1.63 -10.38 -11.54
C TYR A 131 -0.86 -11.56 -12.11
N ILE A 132 -1.49 -12.71 -12.22
CA ILE A 132 -0.93 -13.93 -12.80
C ILE A 132 -1.90 -14.48 -13.86
N ASP A 133 -1.40 -14.70 -15.06
CA ASP A 133 -2.13 -15.30 -16.16
C ASP A 133 -1.16 -15.91 -17.17
N THR A 134 -1.66 -16.44 -18.28
CA THR A 134 -0.82 -16.84 -19.41
C THR A 134 -0.28 -15.63 -20.15
N ASN A 135 1.02 -15.65 -20.51
CA ASN A 135 1.68 -14.62 -21.33
C ASN A 135 1.66 -13.19 -20.74
N VAL A 136 1.60 -13.03 -19.43
CA VAL A 136 1.74 -11.72 -18.81
C VAL A 136 3.17 -11.21 -18.96
N SER A 137 3.31 -9.95 -19.35
CA SER A 137 4.59 -9.33 -19.69
C SER A 137 4.89 -8.08 -18.86
N PHE A 138 6.14 -7.64 -18.89
CA PHE A 138 6.54 -6.36 -18.29
C PHE A 138 5.83 -5.14 -18.93
N ALA A 139 5.37 -5.28 -20.18
CA ALA A 139 4.56 -4.24 -20.82
C ALA A 139 3.18 -4.11 -20.16
N ASP A 140 2.58 -5.23 -19.75
CA ASP A 140 1.29 -5.24 -19.03
C ASP A 140 1.44 -4.59 -17.66
N LEU A 141 2.52 -4.90 -16.92
CA LEU A 141 2.87 -4.21 -15.69
C LEU A 141 2.97 -2.70 -15.93
N LYS A 142 3.77 -2.28 -16.90
CA LYS A 142 3.97 -0.87 -17.22
C LYS A 142 2.66 -0.16 -17.56
N GLN A 143 1.78 -0.76 -18.33
CA GLN A 143 0.47 -0.18 -18.68
C GLN A 143 -0.43 -0.06 -17.44
N THR A 144 -0.46 -1.07 -16.59
CA THR A 144 -1.21 -1.04 -15.32
C THR A 144 -0.74 0.12 -14.43
N LEU A 145 0.57 0.29 -14.29
CA LEU A 145 1.15 1.38 -13.49
C LEU A 145 0.93 2.77 -14.11
N LEU A 146 0.97 2.87 -15.43
CA LEU A 146 0.63 4.11 -16.16
C LEU A 146 -0.83 4.50 -15.95
N TYR A 147 -1.74 3.53 -16.00
CA TYR A 147 -3.15 3.75 -15.71
C TYR A 147 -3.32 4.24 -14.27
N PHE A 148 -2.78 3.51 -13.30
CA PHE A 148 -2.83 3.89 -11.88
C PHE A 148 -2.31 5.31 -11.62
N THR A 149 -1.13 5.64 -12.13
CA THR A 149 -0.54 6.97 -11.91
C THR A 149 -1.36 8.10 -12.54
N LYS A 150 -1.94 7.85 -13.71
CA LYS A 150 -2.83 8.80 -14.37
C LYS A 150 -4.10 9.07 -13.55
N GLU A 151 -4.74 8.02 -13.02
CA GLU A 151 -5.98 8.14 -12.24
C GLU A 151 -5.71 8.79 -10.86
N MET A 152 -4.58 8.50 -10.24
CA MET A 152 -4.24 9.04 -8.92
C MET A 152 -3.67 10.46 -8.97
N PHE A 153 -2.79 10.75 -9.93
CA PHE A 153 -1.98 11.98 -9.97
C PHE A 153 -2.18 12.83 -11.24
N GLY A 154 -3.06 12.42 -12.14
CA GLY A 154 -3.31 13.13 -13.40
C GLY A 154 -2.13 13.06 -14.38
N LYS A 155 -1.85 14.15 -15.08
CA LYS A 155 -0.75 14.23 -16.07
C LYS A 155 0.59 14.42 -15.35
N SER A 156 1.18 13.35 -14.89
CA SER A 156 2.47 13.35 -14.21
C SER A 156 3.53 12.66 -15.05
N LYS A 157 4.79 13.12 -14.95
CA LYS A 157 5.92 12.39 -15.51
C LYS A 157 6.26 11.26 -14.55
N ILE A 158 6.42 10.06 -15.09
CA ILE A 158 6.87 8.89 -14.33
C ILE A 158 8.14 8.33 -14.94
N ARG A 159 8.90 7.61 -14.14
CA ARG A 159 10.02 6.78 -14.58
C ARG A 159 10.04 5.47 -13.83
N LEU A 160 10.43 4.42 -14.51
CA LEU A 160 10.77 3.14 -13.90
C LEU A 160 12.29 3.07 -13.78
N ARG A 161 12.80 2.81 -12.59
CA ARG A 161 14.22 2.57 -12.32
C ARG A 161 14.43 1.10 -12.01
N PRO A 162 15.47 0.45 -12.56
CA PRO A 162 15.85 -0.89 -12.12
C PRO A 162 16.04 -0.93 -10.59
N SER A 163 15.56 -1.99 -9.97
CA SER A 163 15.71 -2.25 -8.54
C SER A 163 15.88 -3.75 -8.31
N TYR A 164 15.96 -4.16 -7.07
CA TYR A 164 16.04 -5.56 -6.69
C TYR A 164 15.06 -5.87 -5.57
N PHE A 165 14.23 -6.89 -5.78
CA PHE A 165 13.41 -7.51 -4.75
C PHE A 165 13.52 -9.03 -4.89
N PRO A 166 13.64 -9.81 -3.79
CA PRO A 166 13.81 -11.26 -3.88
C PRO A 166 12.69 -12.01 -4.60
N PHE A 167 11.49 -11.44 -4.58
CA PHE A 167 10.25 -12.04 -5.10
C PHE A 167 9.88 -11.59 -6.52
N THR A 168 10.69 -10.72 -7.16
CA THR A 168 10.46 -10.26 -8.53
C THR A 168 11.74 -10.20 -9.36
N GLU A 169 11.65 -10.57 -10.66
CA GLU A 169 12.76 -10.47 -11.63
C GLU A 169 12.17 -10.34 -13.06
N PRO A 170 12.41 -9.25 -13.80
CA PRO A 170 13.09 -8.03 -13.36
C PRO A 170 12.26 -7.21 -12.37
N SER A 171 12.98 -6.51 -11.48
CA SER A 171 12.39 -5.60 -10.50
C SER A 171 12.60 -4.14 -10.89
N ALA A 172 11.68 -3.28 -10.49
CA ALA A 172 11.77 -1.85 -10.72
C ALA A 172 11.11 -1.07 -9.57
N GLU A 173 11.52 0.17 -9.43
CA GLU A 173 10.83 1.19 -8.63
C GLU A 173 10.20 2.22 -9.55
N LEU A 174 8.97 2.62 -9.24
CA LEU A 174 8.27 3.67 -9.95
C LEU A 174 8.36 4.97 -9.19
N ASP A 175 8.96 5.97 -9.84
CA ASP A 175 9.03 7.33 -9.34
C ASP A 175 8.06 8.23 -10.11
N ILE A 176 7.49 9.20 -9.40
CA ILE A 176 6.72 10.29 -9.98
C ILE A 176 7.52 11.60 -9.88
N TYR A 177 7.46 12.41 -10.92
CA TYR A 177 8.01 13.77 -10.86
C TYR A 177 7.03 14.68 -10.16
N TRP A 178 7.39 15.09 -8.95
CA TRP A 178 6.58 15.96 -8.10
C TRP A 178 6.91 17.44 -8.30
N GLY A 179 8.15 17.75 -8.67
CA GLY A 179 8.66 19.11 -8.81
C GLY A 179 9.45 19.58 -7.58
N LEU A 180 9.84 20.84 -7.62
CA LEU A 180 10.61 21.52 -6.57
C LEU A 180 10.05 22.94 -6.38
N ASN A 181 8.74 23.07 -6.19
CA ASN A 181 8.04 24.36 -6.17
C ASN A 181 8.14 25.08 -4.82
N ASN A 182 8.41 24.34 -3.74
CA ASN A 182 8.47 24.86 -2.38
C ASN A 182 9.45 24.03 -1.51
N GLU A 183 9.69 24.48 -0.27
CA GLU A 183 10.59 23.80 0.67
C GLU A 183 10.11 22.39 1.07
N ILE A 184 8.79 22.16 1.08
CA ILE A 184 8.22 20.85 1.38
C ILE A 184 8.57 19.89 0.25
N ASP A 185 8.40 20.29 -1.01
CA ASP A 185 8.77 19.49 -2.19
C ASP A 185 10.25 19.12 -2.16
N TYR A 186 11.12 20.13 -1.87
CA TYR A 186 12.55 19.90 -1.77
C TYR A 186 12.89 18.86 -0.68
N ARG A 187 12.26 18.97 0.48
CA ARG A 187 12.48 18.06 1.61
C ARG A 187 11.98 16.64 1.31
N ILE A 188 10.77 16.53 0.74
CA ILE A 188 10.15 15.22 0.42
C ILE A 188 10.97 14.51 -0.66
N THR A 189 11.33 15.19 -1.72
CA THR A 189 12.06 14.62 -2.88
C THR A 189 13.59 14.59 -2.70
N LYS A 190 14.11 15.03 -1.55
CA LYS A 190 15.55 15.18 -1.29
C LYS A 190 16.26 16.05 -2.36
N GLY A 191 15.57 17.07 -2.84
CA GLY A 191 16.09 18.01 -3.84
C GLY A 191 16.13 17.47 -5.27
N THR A 192 15.63 16.27 -5.53
CA THR A 192 15.63 15.67 -6.87
C THR A 192 14.41 16.02 -7.71
N GLY A 193 13.32 16.41 -7.07
CA GLY A 193 12.00 16.57 -7.69
C GLY A 193 11.30 15.24 -8.01
N TRP A 194 11.94 14.11 -7.75
CA TRP A 194 11.38 12.77 -7.94
C TRP A 194 11.07 12.11 -6.61
N LEU A 195 9.95 11.40 -6.57
CA LEU A 195 9.58 10.61 -5.42
C LEU A 195 9.19 9.19 -5.85
N GLU A 196 9.82 8.23 -5.22
CA GLU A 196 9.45 6.82 -5.30
C GLU A 196 8.09 6.62 -4.61
N ILE A 197 7.15 5.99 -5.33
CA ILE A 197 5.80 5.72 -4.82
C ILE A 197 5.50 4.23 -4.69
N MET A 198 6.20 3.37 -5.43
CA MET A 198 6.00 1.92 -5.36
C MET A 198 7.20 1.12 -5.85
N GLY A 199 7.36 -0.07 -5.30
CA GLY A 199 8.14 -1.15 -5.88
C GLY A 199 7.27 -2.03 -6.78
N CYS A 200 7.85 -2.62 -7.82
CA CYS A 200 7.15 -3.50 -8.75
C CYS A 200 8.11 -4.44 -9.48
N GLY A 201 7.56 -5.46 -10.13
CA GLY A 201 8.37 -6.36 -10.97
C GLY A 201 7.56 -7.54 -11.50
N MET A 202 8.21 -8.33 -12.35
CA MET A 202 7.63 -9.61 -12.75
C MET A 202 7.81 -10.62 -11.61
N THR A 203 6.77 -11.37 -11.30
CA THR A 203 6.82 -12.37 -10.22
C THR A 203 7.89 -13.42 -10.51
N ASP A 204 8.79 -13.64 -9.55
CA ASP A 204 9.87 -14.62 -9.69
C ASP A 204 9.29 -16.04 -9.88
N PRO A 205 9.79 -16.84 -10.84
CA PRO A 205 9.34 -18.22 -11.07
C PRO A 205 9.41 -19.11 -9.81
N ASN A 206 10.35 -18.87 -8.90
CA ASN A 206 10.44 -19.61 -7.66
C ASN A 206 9.23 -19.33 -6.74
N VAL A 207 8.75 -18.09 -6.69
CA VAL A 207 7.53 -17.73 -5.93
C VAL A 207 6.33 -18.50 -6.47
N LEU A 208 6.15 -18.54 -7.80
CA LEU A 208 5.09 -19.34 -8.43
C LEU A 208 5.20 -20.82 -8.08
N THR A 209 6.42 -21.38 -8.18
CA THR A 209 6.70 -22.78 -7.83
C THR A 209 6.39 -23.09 -6.37
N ASN A 210 6.80 -22.21 -5.44
CA ASN A 210 6.53 -22.34 -4.01
C ASN A 210 5.03 -22.38 -3.72
N CYS A 211 4.24 -21.63 -4.49
CA CYS A 211 2.77 -21.61 -4.40
C CYS A 211 2.08 -22.66 -5.31
N LYS A 212 2.83 -23.63 -5.86
CA LYS A 212 2.31 -24.72 -6.73
C LYS A 212 1.66 -24.24 -8.04
N ILE A 213 2.10 -23.12 -8.57
CA ILE A 213 1.73 -22.57 -9.87
C ILE A 213 2.84 -22.89 -10.86
N ASP A 214 2.49 -23.43 -12.03
CA ASP A 214 3.46 -23.82 -13.05
C ASP A 214 4.07 -22.58 -13.76
N PRO A 215 5.35 -22.25 -13.53
CA PRO A 215 6.00 -21.07 -14.13
C PRO A 215 6.32 -21.24 -15.62
N GLN A 216 6.18 -22.43 -16.19
CA GLN A 216 6.29 -22.64 -17.64
C GLN A 216 5.01 -22.25 -18.37
N LYS A 217 3.89 -22.26 -17.67
CA LYS A 217 2.57 -21.93 -18.22
C LYS A 217 2.12 -20.53 -17.88
N TYR A 218 2.45 -20.07 -16.71
CA TYR A 218 1.97 -18.81 -16.16
C TYR A 218 3.13 -17.85 -15.87
N SER A 219 2.87 -16.59 -16.10
CA SER A 219 3.72 -15.47 -15.68
C SER A 219 2.88 -14.43 -14.98
N GLY A 220 3.51 -13.53 -14.27
CA GLY A 220 2.76 -12.50 -13.54
C GLY A 220 3.61 -11.31 -13.18
N PHE A 221 2.97 -10.31 -12.60
CA PHE A 221 3.65 -9.18 -12.00
C PHE A 221 3.05 -8.84 -10.64
N ALA A 222 3.87 -8.23 -9.81
CA ALA A 222 3.48 -7.69 -8.51
C ALA A 222 3.92 -6.24 -8.37
N PHE A 223 3.22 -5.50 -7.49
CA PHE A 223 3.56 -4.12 -7.12
C PHE A 223 3.11 -3.83 -5.70
N GLY A 224 3.82 -2.93 -5.00
CA GLY A 224 3.49 -2.53 -3.62
C GLY A 224 3.51 -1.01 -3.43
N ILE A 225 2.47 -0.46 -2.81
CA ILE A 225 2.23 0.97 -2.62
C ILE A 225 2.08 1.27 -1.13
N GLY A 226 2.89 2.19 -0.58
CA GLY A 226 2.68 2.73 0.77
C GLY A 226 1.62 3.83 0.77
N LEU A 227 0.52 3.64 1.52
CA LEU A 227 -0.64 4.56 1.50
C LEU A 227 -0.31 5.93 2.08
N GLU A 228 0.45 5.96 3.18
CA GLU A 228 0.85 7.22 3.82
C GLU A 228 1.69 8.07 2.88
N ARG A 229 2.60 7.45 2.12
CA ARG A 229 3.44 8.17 1.16
C ARG A 229 2.60 8.83 0.06
N VAL A 230 1.60 8.12 -0.46
CA VAL A 230 0.63 8.67 -1.42
C VAL A 230 -0.21 9.79 -0.80
N ALA A 231 -0.69 9.59 0.45
CA ALA A 231 -1.45 10.59 1.18
C ALA A 231 -0.62 11.86 1.46
N MET A 232 0.64 11.70 1.91
CA MET A 232 1.57 12.81 2.13
C MET A 232 1.74 13.66 0.88
N LEU A 233 1.85 13.02 -0.28
CA LEU A 233 1.97 13.72 -1.56
C LEU A 233 0.69 14.46 -1.92
N LEU A 234 -0.43 13.76 -2.00
CA LEU A 234 -1.68 14.33 -2.49
C LEU A 234 -2.21 15.44 -1.59
N TYR A 235 -1.99 15.32 -0.28
CA TYR A 235 -2.45 16.30 0.72
C TYR A 235 -1.35 17.24 1.23
N GLN A 236 -0.12 17.15 0.67
CA GLN A 236 1.04 17.97 1.07
C GLN A 236 1.37 17.90 2.56
N ILE A 237 1.27 16.70 3.15
CA ILE A 237 1.56 16.45 4.56
C ILE A 237 3.05 16.16 4.69
N GLY A 238 3.76 16.97 5.48
CA GLY A 238 5.22 16.89 5.61
C GLY A 238 5.73 15.91 6.67
N ASP A 239 4.84 15.25 7.42
CA ASP A 239 5.20 14.38 8.53
C ASP A 239 4.22 13.21 8.65
N ILE A 240 4.73 11.97 8.53
CA ILE A 240 3.91 10.76 8.60
C ILE A 240 3.24 10.58 9.96
N ARG A 241 3.83 11.10 11.04
CA ARG A 241 3.30 10.96 12.40
C ARG A 241 1.93 11.59 12.56
N ALA A 242 1.62 12.63 11.78
CA ALA A 242 0.32 13.30 11.81
C ALA A 242 -0.87 12.34 11.52
N PHE A 243 -0.63 11.23 10.80
CA PHE A 243 -1.65 10.21 10.56
C PHE A 243 -1.96 9.35 11.80
N TYR A 244 -1.10 9.35 12.81
CA TYR A 244 -1.18 8.46 13.97
C TYR A 244 -1.40 9.18 15.30
N GLU A 245 -1.15 10.49 15.35
CA GLU A 245 -1.31 11.30 16.56
C GLU A 245 -2.77 11.57 16.94
N ASN A 246 -3.71 11.27 16.03
CA ASN A 246 -5.15 11.46 16.24
C ASN A 246 -5.53 12.91 16.63
N ASP A 247 -4.79 13.91 16.14
CA ASP A 247 -5.09 15.33 16.36
C ASP A 247 -6.35 15.72 15.60
N VAL A 248 -7.39 16.12 16.34
CA VAL A 248 -8.69 16.51 15.77
C VAL A 248 -8.54 17.66 14.78
N ARG A 249 -7.65 18.63 15.01
CA ARG A 249 -7.40 19.77 14.10
C ARG A 249 -6.84 19.31 12.75
N PHE A 250 -6.04 18.24 12.75
CA PHE A 250 -5.58 17.60 11.53
C PHE A 250 -6.71 16.88 10.82
N LEU A 251 -7.49 16.07 11.52
CA LEU A 251 -8.59 15.29 10.97
C LEU A 251 -9.72 16.15 10.41
N GLU A 252 -10.01 17.28 11.05
CA GLU A 252 -11.03 18.23 10.61
C GLU A 252 -10.80 18.81 9.21
N GLN A 253 -9.55 18.83 8.73
CA GLN A 253 -9.22 19.30 7.39
C GLN A 253 -9.79 18.40 6.28
N PHE A 254 -10.22 17.18 6.62
CA PHE A 254 -10.76 16.18 5.68
C PHE A 254 -12.30 16.06 5.71
N ARG A 255 -13.02 16.97 6.38
CA ARG A 255 -14.50 16.93 6.51
C ARG A 255 -15.22 17.00 5.18
N SER A 256 -14.68 17.68 4.18
CA SER A 256 -15.27 17.83 2.85
C SER A 256 -14.99 16.68 1.89
N SER A 257 -14.32 15.63 2.35
CA SER A 257 -13.86 14.50 1.54
C SER A 257 -14.74 13.25 1.73
N ILE A 258 -16.05 13.47 1.95
CA ILE A 258 -17.04 12.41 2.13
C ILE A 258 -17.60 11.97 0.78
#